data_0f7eb114f01a0aa0655b9b4ce094dcd3
#
_entry.id   0f7eb114f01a0aa0655b9b4ce094dcd3
#
_cell.length_a   1.000
_cell.length_b   1.000
_cell.length_c   1.000
_cell.angle_alpha   90.00
_cell.angle_beta   90.00
_cell.angle_gamma   90.00
#
_symmetry.space_group_name_H-M   'P 1'
#
loop_
_entity.id
_entity.type
_entity.pdbx_description
1 polymer ?
#
loop_
_entity_poly.entity_id
_entity_poly.type
_entity_poly.pdbx_seq_one_letter_code
_entity_poly.pdbx_strand_id
1 'polypeptide(L)'
;MTKVGLLSDTHSWWDEKYLQYFETCDEIWHAGDIGSVDVAQKLAAFRPFRAVYGNIDGQEIRRMFPQVNRFTVDGAEVLMKHIGGYPGNYDPSIKGSLLVHPPKLFISGHSHILLSLIHIS
;
A
#
# COMPACT_ATOMS: atom_id res chain seq x y z
N MET A 1 -11.68 -8.02 -13.49
CA MET A 1 -11.39 -8.11 -12.05
C MET A 1 -9.88 -8.12 -11.82
N THR A 2 -9.40 -7.31 -10.89
CA THR A 2 -7.99 -7.23 -10.54
C THR A 2 -7.75 -7.86 -9.18
N LYS A 3 -6.81 -8.79 -9.12
CA LYS A 3 -6.39 -9.40 -7.87
C LYS A 3 -5.13 -8.71 -7.38
N VAL A 4 -5.18 -8.17 -6.17
CA VAL A 4 -4.10 -7.37 -5.60
C VAL A 4 -3.52 -8.06 -4.38
N GLY A 5 -2.19 -8.14 -4.34
CA GLY A 5 -1.46 -8.53 -3.15
C GLY A 5 -1.17 -7.29 -2.32
N LEU A 6 -1.65 -7.25 -1.10
CA LEU A 6 -1.47 -6.12 -0.20
C LEU A 6 -0.55 -6.51 0.96
N LEU A 7 0.46 -5.70 1.21
CA LEU A 7 1.33 -5.88 2.37
C LEU A 7 1.72 -4.53 2.96
N SER A 8 2.21 -4.57 4.18
CA SER A 8 2.71 -3.38 4.87
C SER A 8 3.69 -3.79 5.97
N ASP A 9 4.44 -2.81 6.48
CA ASP A 9 5.30 -3.00 7.65
C ASP A 9 6.32 -4.12 7.50
N THR A 10 6.92 -4.22 6.32
CA THR A 10 7.98 -5.21 6.07
C THR A 10 9.28 -4.87 6.80
N HIS A 11 9.52 -3.61 7.11
CA HIS A 11 10.67 -3.14 7.90
C HIS A 11 11.99 -3.72 7.42
N SER A 12 12.25 -3.67 6.11
CA SER A 12 13.43 -4.22 5.45
C SER A 12 13.48 -5.75 5.40
N TRP A 13 12.46 -6.42 5.92
CA TRP A 13 12.41 -7.88 5.90
C TRP A 13 12.04 -8.38 4.52
N TRP A 14 12.85 -9.28 3.97
CA TRP A 14 12.55 -9.96 2.71
C TRP A 14 12.34 -11.44 2.96
N ASP A 15 11.28 -12.00 2.39
CA ASP A 15 10.99 -13.42 2.43
C ASP A 15 10.58 -13.87 1.03
N GLU A 16 11.27 -14.87 0.48
CA GLU A 16 10.95 -15.43 -0.82
C GLU A 16 9.50 -15.92 -0.92
N LYS A 17 8.88 -16.23 0.21
CA LYS A 17 7.48 -16.61 0.27
C LYS A 17 6.54 -15.50 -0.19
N TYR A 18 6.97 -14.25 -0.20
CA TYR A 18 6.17 -13.16 -0.77
C TYR A 18 5.83 -13.46 -2.23
N LEU A 19 6.79 -13.95 -2.98
CA LEU A 19 6.60 -14.26 -4.40
C LEU A 19 5.61 -15.40 -4.59
N GLN A 20 5.67 -16.43 -3.74
CA GLN A 20 4.71 -17.53 -3.78
C GLN A 20 3.31 -17.07 -3.40
N TYR A 21 3.21 -16.26 -2.34
CA TYR A 21 1.93 -15.76 -1.85
C TYR A 21 1.24 -14.88 -2.90
N PHE A 22 2.02 -14.08 -3.63
CA PHE A 22 1.48 -13.13 -4.62
C PHE A 22 1.56 -13.66 -6.06
N GLU A 23 1.83 -14.94 -6.26
CA GLU A 23 2.02 -15.52 -7.59
C GLU A 23 0.84 -15.28 -8.52
N THR A 24 -0.38 -15.34 -8.02
CA THR A 24 -1.59 -15.16 -8.83
C THR A 24 -2.10 -13.73 -8.84
N CYS A 25 -1.38 -12.78 -8.25
CA CYS A 25 -1.81 -11.40 -8.20
C CYS A 25 -1.45 -10.65 -9.48
N ASP A 26 -2.31 -9.71 -9.86
CA ASP A 26 -2.08 -8.82 -10.98
C ASP A 26 -1.19 -7.64 -10.60
N GLU A 27 -1.34 -7.15 -9.37
CA GLU A 27 -0.56 -6.03 -8.83
C GLU A 27 -0.18 -6.31 -7.37
N ILE A 28 0.85 -5.62 -6.91
CA ILE A 28 1.26 -5.62 -5.50
C ILE A 28 1.22 -4.20 -4.98
N TRP A 29 0.56 -4.00 -3.85
CA TRP A 29 0.49 -2.69 -3.17
C TRP A 29 1.14 -2.79 -1.80
N HIS A 30 1.99 -1.81 -1.48
CA HIS A 30 2.65 -1.74 -0.17
C HIS A 30 2.19 -0.48 0.58
N ALA A 31 1.60 -0.67 1.73
CA ALA A 31 0.98 0.42 2.50
C ALA A 31 1.94 1.08 3.50
N GLY A 32 3.24 1.03 3.25
CA GLY A 32 4.24 1.79 4.00
C GLY A 32 5.07 0.98 4.98
N ASP A 33 6.11 1.61 5.50
CA ASP A 33 7.15 1.00 6.33
C ASP A 33 7.86 -0.13 5.58
N ILE A 34 8.29 0.18 4.36
CA ILE A 34 9.00 -0.74 3.49
C ILE A 34 10.35 -1.09 4.10
N GLY A 35 11.07 -0.09 4.54
CA GLY A 35 12.35 -0.21 5.22
C GLY A 35 13.55 -0.12 4.31
N SER A 36 13.54 -0.74 3.15
CA SER A 36 14.67 -0.68 2.23
C SER A 36 14.23 -0.62 0.77
N VAL A 37 15.04 0.04 -0.04
CA VAL A 37 14.84 0.11 -1.49
C VAL A 37 14.91 -1.29 -2.12
N ASP A 38 15.73 -2.18 -1.58
CA ASP A 38 15.88 -3.53 -2.09
C ASP A 38 14.55 -4.31 -2.08
N VAL A 39 13.80 -4.23 -0.99
CA VAL A 39 12.48 -4.86 -0.90
C VAL A 39 11.53 -4.30 -1.95
N ALA A 40 11.50 -2.96 -2.09
CA ALA A 40 10.64 -2.31 -3.07
C ALA A 40 11.00 -2.73 -4.50
N GLN A 41 12.28 -2.78 -4.82
CA GLN A 41 12.75 -3.15 -6.15
C GLN A 41 12.41 -4.60 -6.49
N LYS A 42 12.56 -5.51 -5.55
CA LYS A 42 12.24 -6.92 -5.75
C LYS A 42 10.74 -7.12 -6.01
N LEU A 43 9.90 -6.45 -5.27
CA LEU A 43 8.46 -6.53 -5.47
C LEU A 43 8.04 -5.89 -6.80
N ALA A 44 8.61 -4.74 -7.14
CA ALA A 44 8.31 -4.04 -8.39
C ALA A 44 8.77 -4.84 -9.63
N ALA A 45 9.84 -5.61 -9.50
CA ALA A 45 10.31 -6.47 -10.58
C ALA A 45 9.39 -7.66 -10.81
N PHE A 46 8.66 -8.08 -9.79
CA PHE A 46 7.80 -9.25 -9.85
C PHE A 46 6.42 -8.94 -10.47
N ARG A 47 5.79 -7.85 -10.03
CA ARG A 47 4.47 -7.42 -10.53
C ARG A 47 4.40 -5.89 -10.54
N PRO A 48 3.44 -5.30 -11.30
CA PRO A 48 3.19 -3.86 -11.15
C PRO A 48 3.00 -3.49 -9.69
N PHE A 49 3.70 -2.44 -9.25
CA PHE A 49 3.86 -2.13 -7.84
C PHE A 49 3.40 -0.71 -7.54
N ARG A 50 2.55 -0.56 -6.52
CA ARG A 50 2.15 0.74 -5.99
C ARG A 50 2.46 0.77 -4.51
N ALA A 51 2.91 1.92 -4.01
CA ALA A 51 3.28 2.02 -2.60
C ALA A 51 3.13 3.44 -2.08
N VAL A 52 3.09 3.54 -0.77
CA VAL A 52 3.29 4.79 -0.03
C VAL A 52 4.44 4.57 0.93
N TYR A 53 5.07 5.67 1.39
CA TYR A 53 6.06 5.52 2.44
C TYR A 53 5.40 5.56 3.81
N GLY A 54 6.06 4.94 4.79
CA GLY A 54 5.62 4.95 6.17
C GLY A 54 6.55 5.78 7.05
N ASN A 55 6.23 5.81 8.34
CA ASN A 55 6.97 6.66 9.29
C ASN A 55 8.43 6.24 9.49
N ILE A 56 8.77 4.98 9.27
CA ILE A 56 10.18 4.54 9.38
C ILE A 56 10.97 4.71 8.09
N ASP A 57 10.31 4.97 6.97
CA ASP A 57 10.99 5.01 5.68
C ASP A 57 11.85 6.25 5.54
N GLY A 58 13.08 6.04 5.05
CA GLY A 58 14.07 7.10 4.86
C GLY A 58 13.88 7.86 3.56
N GLN A 59 14.85 8.76 3.27
CA GLN A 59 14.75 9.66 2.11
C GLN A 59 14.66 8.94 0.77
N GLU A 60 15.36 7.84 0.59
CA GLU A 60 15.34 7.11 -0.69
C GLU A 60 13.95 6.60 -1.01
N ILE A 61 13.29 5.96 -0.04
CA ILE A 61 11.92 5.47 -0.20
C ILE A 61 10.95 6.63 -0.41
N ARG A 62 11.12 7.72 0.35
CA ARG A 62 10.24 8.89 0.25
C ARG A 62 10.36 9.61 -1.10
N ARG A 63 11.49 9.47 -1.78
CA ARG A 63 11.66 9.99 -3.15
C ARG A 63 10.99 9.10 -4.19
N MET A 64 10.92 7.81 -3.93
CA MET A 64 10.36 6.83 -4.86
C MET A 64 8.83 6.78 -4.80
N PHE A 65 8.25 6.98 -3.62
CA PHE A 65 6.82 6.80 -3.37
C PHE A 65 6.24 7.99 -2.61
N PRO A 66 4.94 8.30 -2.84
CA PRO A 66 4.27 9.40 -2.13
C PRO A 66 3.87 8.99 -0.72
N GLN A 67 3.54 9.98 0.10
CA GLN A 67 2.94 9.76 1.42
C GLN A 67 1.51 9.24 1.30
N VAL A 68 0.77 9.79 0.33
CA VAL A 68 -0.60 9.40 0.03
C VAL A 68 -0.66 9.08 -1.45
N ASN A 69 -1.25 7.95 -1.78
CA ASN A 69 -1.40 7.54 -3.18
C ASN A 69 -2.88 7.34 -3.48
N ARG A 70 -3.40 8.14 -4.42
CA ARG A 70 -4.78 8.04 -4.87
C ARG A 70 -4.77 7.63 -6.33
N PHE A 71 -5.46 6.53 -6.65
CA PHE A 71 -5.44 5.96 -7.99
C PHE A 71 -6.72 5.19 -8.25
N THR A 72 -6.92 4.80 -9.51
CA THR A 72 -8.12 4.08 -9.94
C THR A 72 -7.72 2.73 -10.52
N VAL A 73 -8.40 1.67 -10.10
CA VAL A 73 -8.22 0.32 -10.61
C VAL A 73 -9.60 -0.27 -10.91
N ASP A 74 -9.79 -0.74 -12.14
CA ASP A 74 -11.08 -1.30 -12.59
C ASP A 74 -12.27 -0.39 -12.30
N GLY A 75 -12.08 0.92 -12.45
CA GLY A 75 -13.11 1.91 -12.18
C GLY A 75 -13.32 2.25 -10.70
N ALA A 76 -12.64 1.56 -9.80
CA ALA A 76 -12.72 1.84 -8.37
C ALA A 76 -11.62 2.81 -7.95
N GLU A 77 -11.99 3.88 -7.26
CA GLU A 77 -11.02 4.82 -6.73
C GLU A 77 -10.46 4.31 -5.40
N VAL A 78 -9.13 4.30 -5.29
CA VAL A 78 -8.41 3.79 -4.13
C VAL A 78 -7.58 4.92 -3.52
N LEU A 79 -7.64 5.04 -2.21
CA LEU A 79 -6.79 5.96 -1.44
C LEU A 79 -5.96 5.14 -0.47
N MET A 80 -4.64 5.30 -0.52
CA MET A 80 -3.72 4.57 0.33
C MET A 80 -2.82 5.52 1.11
N LYS A 81 -2.70 5.30 2.41
CA LYS A 81 -1.82 6.05 3.31
C LYS A 81 -1.41 5.14 4.46
N HIS A 82 -0.12 5.19 4.86
CA HIS A 82 0.37 4.30 5.91
C HIS A 82 -0.35 4.53 7.24
N ILE A 83 -0.41 5.77 7.69
CA ILE A 83 -1.16 6.13 8.91
C ILE A 83 -2.41 6.88 8.48
N GLY A 84 -3.53 6.16 8.37
CA GLY A 84 -4.79 6.71 7.90
C GLY A 84 -5.90 6.70 8.94
N GLY A 85 -5.65 6.09 10.09
CA GLY A 85 -6.67 5.93 11.10
C GLY A 85 -7.64 4.77 10.77
N TYR A 86 -8.84 4.86 11.30
CA TYR A 86 -9.87 3.82 11.10
C TYR A 86 -11.25 4.50 11.04
N PRO A 87 -12.28 3.78 10.58
CA PRO A 87 -13.63 4.36 10.48
C PRO A 87 -14.07 5.03 11.76
N GLY A 88 -14.51 6.30 11.68
CA GLY A 88 -14.89 7.11 12.82
C GLY A 88 -13.75 7.86 13.47
N ASN A 89 -12.49 7.56 13.13
CA ASN A 89 -11.34 8.23 13.72
C ASN A 89 -10.19 8.29 12.72
N TYR A 90 -10.44 8.87 11.55
CA TYR A 90 -9.43 9.01 10.51
C TYR A 90 -8.34 10.00 10.90
N ASP A 91 -7.14 9.76 10.40
CA ASP A 91 -6.02 10.68 10.59
C ASP A 91 -6.39 12.08 10.07
N PRO A 92 -6.16 13.15 10.86
CA PRO A 92 -6.54 14.51 10.43
C PRO A 92 -5.96 14.94 9.08
N SER A 93 -4.78 14.43 8.71
CA SER A 93 -4.13 14.82 7.46
C SER A 93 -4.90 14.43 6.20
N ILE A 94 -5.78 13.42 6.27
CA ILE A 94 -6.56 12.96 5.13
C ILE A 94 -8.06 13.01 5.33
N LYS A 95 -8.50 13.38 6.54
CA LYS A 95 -9.93 13.39 6.87
C LYS A 95 -10.75 14.25 5.91
N GLY A 96 -10.22 15.40 5.52
CA GLY A 96 -10.88 16.29 4.56
C GLY A 96 -11.05 15.63 3.20
N SER A 97 -10.01 14.96 2.69
CA SER A 97 -10.08 14.26 1.41
C SER A 97 -11.11 13.13 1.43
N LEU A 98 -11.17 12.39 2.54
CA LEU A 98 -12.14 11.31 2.68
C LEU A 98 -13.58 11.81 2.72
N LEU A 99 -13.81 13.00 3.29
CA LEU A 99 -15.17 13.57 3.38
C LEU A 99 -15.61 14.23 2.08
N VAL A 100 -14.70 14.89 1.36
CA VAL A 100 -15.02 15.63 0.13
C VAL A 100 -15.07 14.70 -1.07
N HIS A 101 -14.12 13.81 -1.21
CA HIS A 101 -14.02 12.82 -2.28
C HIS A 101 -13.79 11.44 -1.70
N PRO A 102 -14.83 10.80 -1.15
CA PRO A 102 -14.65 9.47 -0.55
C PRO A 102 -14.21 8.45 -1.60
N PRO A 103 -13.11 7.74 -1.37
CA PRO A 103 -12.70 6.67 -2.26
C PRO A 103 -13.61 5.47 -2.08
N LYS A 104 -13.65 4.60 -3.09
CA LYS A 104 -14.36 3.33 -2.96
C LYS A 104 -13.63 2.37 -2.01
N LEU A 105 -12.30 2.49 -1.94
CA LEU A 105 -11.46 1.66 -1.08
C LEU A 105 -10.41 2.55 -0.40
N PHE A 106 -10.34 2.47 0.92
CA PHE A 106 -9.32 3.15 1.71
C PHE A 106 -8.41 2.13 2.38
N ILE A 107 -7.10 2.27 2.16
CA ILE A 107 -6.09 1.35 2.68
C ILE A 107 -5.17 2.09 3.62
N SER A 108 -5.07 1.58 4.86
CA SER A 108 -4.15 2.08 5.88
C SER A 108 -3.26 0.94 6.36
N GLY A 109 -1.94 1.18 6.42
CA GLY A 109 -0.97 0.13 6.73
C GLY A 109 -0.59 0.00 8.19
N HIS A 110 -0.76 1.04 8.98
CA HIS A 110 -0.22 1.11 10.35
C HIS A 110 -0.87 0.11 11.34
N SER A 111 -1.88 -0.61 10.92
CA SER A 111 -2.58 -1.60 11.75
C SER A 111 -1.87 -2.96 11.82
N HIS A 112 -0.69 -3.08 11.23
CA HIS A 112 0.12 -4.31 11.21
C HIS A 112 -0.51 -5.49 10.48
N ILE A 113 -1.32 -5.22 9.46
CA ILE A 113 -1.75 -6.26 8.53
C ILE A 113 -0.57 -6.53 7.60
N LEU A 114 0.06 -7.69 7.73
CA LEU A 114 1.29 -7.98 7.02
C LEU A 114 1.06 -8.40 5.57
N LEU A 115 0.13 -9.31 5.33
CA LEU A 115 -0.15 -9.84 4.01
C LEU A 115 -1.66 -10.02 3.83
N SER A 116 -2.17 -9.67 2.65
CA SER A 116 -3.57 -9.85 2.34
C SER A 116 -3.77 -9.95 0.82
N LEU A 117 -4.84 -10.61 0.42
CA LEU A 117 -5.26 -10.66 -0.98
C LEU A 117 -6.62 -9.99 -1.09
N ILE A 118 -6.76 -9.09 -2.06
CA ILE A 118 -8.03 -8.42 -2.33
C ILE A 118 -8.38 -8.52 -3.80
N HIS A 119 -9.68 -8.55 -4.08
CA HIS A 119 -10.20 -8.56 -5.44
C HIS A 119 -10.98 -7.27 -5.68
N ILE A 120 -10.68 -6.60 -6.80
CA ILE A 120 -11.36 -5.38 -7.21
C ILE A 120 -12.11 -5.67 -8.50
N SER A 121 -13.38 -5.41 -8.48
CA SER A 121 -14.24 -5.67 -9.64
C SER A 121 -15.10 -4.46 -9.96
#